data_81e40e7a5f4b303b98772160870668ed
#
_entry.id   81e40e7a5f4b303b98772160870668ed
#
_cell.length_a   1.000
_cell.length_b   1.000
_cell.length_c   1.000
_cell.angle_alpha   90.00
_cell.angle_beta   90.00
_cell.angle_gamma   90.00
#
_symmetry.space_group_name_H-M   'P 1'
#
loop_
_entity.id
_entity.type
_entity.pdbx_description
1 polymer ?
#
loop_
_entity_poly.entity_id
_entity_poly.type
_entity_poly.pdbx_seq_one_letter_code
_entity_poly.pdbx_strand_id
1 'polypeptide(L)'
;MHSRPRHASIVPPAVTPGLRRAFAAAALLLLPFSRLPAAQGAIDPNVAPRAAALEREGERHMAIDLLGRYLATAPDDGRAWLQLGRFYLYDARDWHIHGHKGEPDGMLYLDFAATALEQSIRLSVDSGLIFRGIVEAERGLVGIETVGWAEALAGRVRAPGIPPYVLELGENLLASCPAGGVLLTGSDLEALSVWYGSMERPSLDVLPIRPDLYATDSLYRDRMARTMGVDPSLPVQRALGDVAPRRTLCASPTADSAALPRLTWMPYRLVRVSRPATPAPDAMSVNELLKAARQSTSPWVGDVRGVYDRAAAHNLLLCSSLLLLFGDSPPPACRP
;
A
#
# COMPACT_ATOMS: atom_id res chain seq x y z
N MET A 1 -53.62 -30.18 11.43
CA MET A 1 -54.03 -29.24 10.37
C MET A 1 -52.83 -28.38 10.02
N HIS A 2 -52.09 -28.74 8.96
CA HIS A 2 -50.86 -28.09 8.52
C HIS A 2 -51.17 -27.28 7.27
N SER A 3 -51.10 -25.98 7.39
CA SER A 3 -51.18 -25.03 6.25
C SER A 3 -49.79 -24.73 5.71
N ARG A 4 -49.50 -25.18 4.49
CA ARG A 4 -48.30 -24.83 3.70
C ARG A 4 -48.51 -23.45 3.06
N PRO A 5 -47.50 -22.55 3.06
CA PRO A 5 -47.56 -21.34 2.25
C PRO A 5 -47.22 -21.66 0.79
N ARG A 6 -48.01 -21.06 -0.11
CA ARG A 6 -47.89 -21.16 -1.57
C ARG A 6 -46.70 -20.33 -2.05
N HIS A 7 -45.80 -20.94 -2.80
CA HIS A 7 -44.78 -20.25 -3.58
C HIS A 7 -45.42 -19.47 -4.74
N ALA A 8 -45.28 -18.18 -4.76
CA ALA A 8 -45.59 -17.33 -5.91
C ALA A 8 -44.42 -17.38 -6.89
N SER A 9 -44.63 -17.91 -8.07
CA SER A 9 -43.69 -17.89 -9.19
C SER A 9 -43.69 -16.49 -9.80
N ILE A 10 -42.56 -15.80 -9.76
CA ILE A 10 -42.34 -14.56 -10.49
C ILE A 10 -41.88 -14.90 -11.91
N VAL A 11 -42.74 -14.63 -12.88
CA VAL A 11 -42.45 -14.71 -14.31
C VAL A 11 -41.69 -13.49 -14.74
N PRO A 12 -40.51 -13.59 -15.39
CA PRO A 12 -39.82 -12.41 -15.92
C PRO A 12 -40.53 -11.87 -17.18
N PRO A 13 -40.55 -10.54 -17.40
CA PRO A 13 -41.18 -9.95 -18.57
C PRO A 13 -40.45 -10.30 -19.86
N ALA A 14 -41.24 -10.59 -20.91
CA ALA A 14 -40.76 -10.90 -22.24
C ALA A 14 -40.03 -9.73 -22.87
N VAL A 15 -38.79 -9.98 -23.34
CA VAL A 15 -38.02 -9.06 -24.14
C VAL A 15 -38.56 -9.00 -25.56
N THR A 16 -39.10 -7.87 -25.95
CA THR A 16 -39.56 -7.60 -27.33
C THR A 16 -38.40 -7.59 -28.33
N PRO A 17 -38.50 -8.28 -29.48
CA PRO A 17 -37.49 -8.25 -30.53
C PRO A 17 -37.77 -7.09 -31.49
N GLY A 18 -37.13 -5.96 -31.26
CA GLY A 18 -37.33 -4.81 -32.15
C GLY A 18 -36.23 -3.75 -32.02
N LEU A 19 -35.00 -4.08 -32.48
CA LEU A 19 -34.02 -3.10 -33.00
C LEU A 19 -32.83 -3.81 -33.65
N ARG A 20 -33.14 -4.63 -34.65
CA ARG A 20 -32.12 -5.02 -35.65
C ARG A 20 -32.42 -4.27 -36.90
N ARG A 21 -31.75 -3.14 -37.17
CA ARG A 21 -31.54 -2.49 -38.51
C ARG A 21 -30.92 -1.10 -38.27
N ALA A 22 -29.63 -1.01 -38.25
CA ALA A 22 -28.84 0.13 -38.72
C ALA A 22 -27.33 -0.04 -38.35
N PHE A 23 -26.69 -1.05 -38.89
CA PHE A 23 -25.22 -1.04 -39.08
C PHE A 23 -24.95 -1.61 -40.48
N ALA A 24 -25.23 -0.78 -41.47
CA ALA A 24 -24.78 -1.06 -42.84
C ALA A 24 -23.94 0.12 -43.28
N ALA A 25 -22.75 -0.22 -43.75
CA ALA A 25 -21.89 0.57 -44.63
C ALA A 25 -21.18 1.79 -44.02
N ALA A 26 -20.04 1.52 -43.35
CA ALA A 26 -18.87 2.36 -43.48
C ALA A 26 -17.67 1.43 -43.77
N ALA A 27 -17.64 0.91 -45.00
CA ALA A 27 -16.42 0.42 -45.59
C ALA A 27 -15.52 1.63 -45.89
N LEU A 28 -14.92 2.17 -44.84
CA LEU A 28 -13.88 3.20 -44.92
C LEU A 28 -12.61 2.51 -45.42
N LEU A 29 -12.28 2.75 -46.64
CA LEU A 29 -10.98 2.78 -47.31
C LEU A 29 -9.84 2.44 -46.32
N LEU A 30 -9.42 1.19 -46.34
CA LEU A 30 -8.11 0.76 -45.87
C LEU A 30 -7.04 1.36 -46.81
N LEU A 31 -6.82 2.66 -46.70
CA LEU A 31 -5.55 3.22 -47.09
C LEU A 31 -4.51 2.60 -46.13
N PRO A 32 -3.41 2.05 -46.65
CA PRO A 32 -2.29 1.72 -45.80
C PRO A 32 -1.77 3.07 -45.28
N PHE A 33 -2.24 3.48 -44.10
CA PHE A 33 -1.51 4.45 -43.32
C PHE A 33 -0.16 3.77 -43.06
N SER A 34 0.79 4.07 -43.92
CA SER A 34 2.21 3.96 -43.62
C SER A 34 2.36 4.69 -42.32
N ARG A 35 2.38 3.95 -41.19
CA ARG A 35 2.78 4.48 -39.90
C ARG A 35 4.19 4.99 -40.14
N LEU A 36 4.32 6.28 -40.48
CA LEU A 36 5.56 7.00 -40.26
C LEU A 36 5.93 6.64 -38.83
N PRO A 37 7.11 6.06 -38.58
CA PRO A 37 7.56 5.89 -37.23
C PRO A 37 7.48 7.28 -36.58
N ALA A 38 6.54 7.48 -35.68
CA ALA A 38 6.54 8.68 -34.87
C ALA A 38 7.94 8.74 -34.30
N ALA A 39 8.68 9.80 -34.64
CA ALA A 39 10.03 9.97 -34.16
C ALA A 39 9.92 9.89 -32.63
N GLN A 40 10.32 8.73 -32.06
CA GLN A 40 10.34 8.53 -30.62
C GLN A 40 11.24 9.61 -30.06
N GLY A 41 10.68 10.53 -29.28
CA GLY A 41 11.43 11.58 -28.65
C GLY A 41 12.53 10.94 -27.77
N ALA A 42 13.72 11.53 -27.83
CA ALA A 42 14.79 11.05 -26.96
C ALA A 42 14.36 11.15 -25.49
N ILE A 43 14.67 10.14 -24.70
CA ILE A 43 14.40 10.14 -23.26
C ILE A 43 15.16 11.32 -22.62
N ASP A 44 14.41 12.24 -21.99
CA ASP A 44 14.97 13.33 -21.21
C ASP A 44 15.11 12.91 -19.74
N PRO A 45 16.34 12.65 -19.25
CA PRO A 45 16.57 12.20 -17.89
C PRO A 45 16.15 13.23 -16.83
N ASN A 46 15.90 14.48 -17.24
CA ASN A 46 15.57 15.59 -16.31
C ASN A 46 14.06 15.77 -16.13
N VAL A 47 13.21 15.15 -16.94
CA VAL A 47 11.76 15.38 -16.86
C VAL A 47 11.18 14.92 -15.53
N ALA A 48 11.53 13.72 -15.06
CA ALA A 48 11.04 13.19 -13.78
C ALA A 48 11.56 14.02 -12.58
N PRO A 49 12.85 14.42 -12.49
CA PRO A 49 13.33 15.37 -11.48
C PRO A 49 12.62 16.73 -11.50
N ARG A 50 12.33 17.28 -12.69
CA ARG A 50 11.59 18.55 -12.82
C ARG A 50 10.15 18.42 -12.34
N ALA A 51 9.47 17.36 -12.69
CA ALA A 51 8.13 17.08 -12.20
C ALA A 51 8.11 16.92 -10.66
N ALA A 52 9.10 16.24 -10.09
CA ALA A 52 9.25 16.14 -8.65
C ALA A 52 9.58 17.47 -7.96
N ALA A 53 10.22 18.41 -8.65
CA ALA A 53 10.43 19.76 -8.14
C ALA A 53 9.11 20.54 -8.08
N LEU A 54 8.32 20.53 -9.16
CA LEU A 54 6.99 21.15 -9.19
C LEU A 54 6.07 20.61 -8.09
N GLU A 55 6.07 19.30 -7.86
CA GLU A 55 5.27 18.71 -6.78
C GLU A 55 5.67 19.22 -5.41
N ARG A 56 6.98 19.34 -5.12
CA ARG A 56 7.48 19.92 -3.86
C ARG A 56 7.12 21.41 -3.67
N GLU A 57 6.90 22.12 -4.75
CA GLU A 57 6.43 23.50 -4.77
C GLU A 57 4.90 23.61 -4.62
N GLY A 58 4.20 22.48 -4.55
CA GLY A 58 2.73 22.43 -4.46
C GLY A 58 2.03 22.43 -5.83
N GLU A 59 2.79 22.41 -6.91
CA GLU A 59 2.30 22.54 -8.30
C GLU A 59 2.11 21.15 -8.95
N ARG A 60 1.48 20.20 -8.23
CA ARG A 60 1.32 18.81 -8.69
C ARG A 60 0.57 18.70 -10.01
N HIS A 61 -0.46 19.51 -10.26
CA HIS A 61 -1.18 19.48 -11.53
C HIS A 61 -0.27 19.88 -12.70
N MET A 62 0.61 20.85 -12.51
CA MET A 62 1.61 21.23 -13.53
C MET A 62 2.63 20.10 -13.74
N ALA A 63 2.99 19.39 -12.70
CA ALA A 63 3.86 18.23 -12.78
C ALA A 63 3.22 17.07 -13.58
N ILE A 64 1.95 16.78 -13.35
CA ILE A 64 1.15 15.78 -14.09
C ILE A 64 1.05 16.18 -15.56
N ASP A 65 0.73 17.43 -15.85
CA ASP A 65 0.67 17.98 -17.22
C ASP A 65 2.01 17.89 -17.96
N LEU A 66 3.11 18.21 -17.26
CA LEU A 66 4.47 18.09 -17.81
C LEU A 66 4.76 16.64 -18.21
N LEU A 67 4.50 15.69 -17.30
CA LEU A 67 4.72 14.26 -17.56
C LEU A 67 3.80 13.74 -18.67
N GLY A 68 2.53 14.10 -18.68
CA GLY A 68 1.57 13.67 -19.69
C GLY A 68 1.98 14.12 -21.10
N ARG A 69 2.37 15.39 -21.27
CA ARG A 69 2.88 15.91 -22.57
C ARG A 69 4.19 15.24 -22.98
N TYR A 70 5.08 15.01 -22.05
CA TYR A 70 6.35 14.32 -22.33
C TYR A 70 6.11 12.87 -22.76
N LEU A 71 5.30 12.10 -22.03
CA LEU A 71 5.01 10.71 -22.32
C LEU A 71 4.24 10.50 -23.64
N ALA A 72 3.55 11.53 -24.14
CA ALA A 72 2.99 11.50 -25.49
C ALA A 72 4.05 11.41 -26.59
N THR A 73 5.27 11.86 -26.33
CA THR A 73 6.39 11.84 -27.28
C THR A 73 7.46 10.79 -26.93
N ALA A 74 7.57 10.42 -25.66
CA ALA A 74 8.53 9.45 -25.14
C ALA A 74 7.81 8.38 -24.26
N PRO A 75 6.93 7.54 -24.87
CA PRO A 75 6.11 6.58 -24.12
C PRO A 75 6.92 5.47 -23.45
N ASP A 76 8.18 5.29 -23.82
CA ASP A 76 9.06 4.23 -23.30
C ASP A 76 9.86 4.67 -22.07
N ASP A 77 9.61 5.88 -21.54
CA ASP A 77 10.25 6.32 -20.29
C ASP A 77 9.50 5.78 -19.05
N GLY A 78 9.95 4.63 -18.58
CA GLY A 78 9.38 3.97 -17.40
C GLY A 78 9.51 4.79 -16.10
N ARG A 79 10.51 5.67 -15.99
CA ARG A 79 10.69 6.54 -14.81
C ARG A 79 9.67 7.68 -14.80
N ALA A 80 9.37 8.24 -15.97
CA ALA A 80 8.31 9.25 -16.10
C ALA A 80 6.93 8.64 -15.79
N TRP A 81 6.65 7.41 -16.25
CA TRP A 81 5.45 6.66 -15.89
C TRP A 81 5.35 6.38 -14.39
N LEU A 82 6.47 5.98 -13.74
CA LEU A 82 6.53 5.79 -12.30
C LEU A 82 6.12 7.07 -11.55
N GLN A 83 6.70 8.19 -11.95
CA GLN A 83 6.45 9.47 -11.28
C GLN A 83 5.01 9.93 -11.48
N LEU A 84 4.44 9.75 -12.68
CA LEU A 84 3.04 10.04 -12.97
C LEU A 84 2.10 9.21 -12.10
N GLY A 85 2.35 7.91 -11.98
CA GLY A 85 1.56 7.01 -11.13
C GLY A 85 1.61 7.40 -9.65
N ARG A 86 2.78 7.84 -9.16
CA ARG A 86 2.91 8.37 -7.78
C ARG A 86 2.09 9.62 -7.56
N PHE A 87 2.07 10.55 -8.51
CA PHE A 87 1.30 11.78 -8.37
C PHE A 87 -0.21 11.51 -8.34
N TYR A 88 -0.72 10.60 -9.17
CA TYR A 88 -2.11 10.19 -9.08
C TYR A 88 -2.45 9.48 -7.76
N LEU A 89 -1.51 8.71 -7.18
CA LEU A 89 -1.70 8.15 -5.84
C LEU A 89 -1.79 9.24 -4.76
N TYR A 90 -0.99 10.31 -4.89
CA TYR A 90 -1.06 11.45 -3.99
C TYR A 90 -2.36 12.23 -4.16
N ASP A 91 -2.85 12.40 -5.40
CA ASP A 91 -4.15 13.01 -5.65
C ASP A 91 -5.30 12.21 -5.05
N ALA A 92 -5.24 10.87 -5.11
CA ALA A 92 -6.22 10.01 -4.46
C ALA A 92 -6.25 10.24 -2.94
N ARG A 93 -5.09 10.39 -2.30
CA ARG A 93 -4.98 10.67 -0.86
C ARG A 93 -5.47 12.08 -0.52
N ASP A 94 -5.11 13.08 -1.32
CA ASP A 94 -5.57 14.46 -1.14
C ASP A 94 -7.09 14.57 -1.30
N TRP A 95 -7.68 13.81 -2.22
CA TRP A 95 -9.12 13.69 -2.36
C TRP A 95 -9.80 13.23 -1.08
N HIS A 96 -9.22 12.25 -0.40
CA HIS A 96 -9.72 11.76 0.88
C HIS A 96 -9.57 12.80 1.99
N ILE A 97 -8.48 13.55 2.02
CA ILE A 97 -8.22 14.60 3.03
C ILE A 97 -9.27 15.69 2.96
N HIS A 98 -9.66 16.14 1.76
CA HIS A 98 -10.62 17.23 1.57
C HIS A 98 -12.07 16.79 1.76
N GLY A 99 -12.33 15.50 2.02
CA GLY A 99 -13.65 15.01 2.46
C GLY A 99 -14.76 15.18 1.44
N HIS A 100 -14.54 14.86 0.19
CA HIS A 100 -15.53 14.87 -0.87
C HIS A 100 -16.61 13.80 -0.63
N LYS A 101 -17.54 14.10 0.25
CA LYS A 101 -18.64 13.19 0.61
C LYS A 101 -19.57 12.99 -0.58
N GLY A 102 -19.80 11.73 -0.94
CA GLY A 102 -20.76 11.35 -1.98
C GLY A 102 -20.15 11.17 -3.38
N GLU A 103 -18.86 11.37 -3.54
CA GLU A 103 -18.12 11.04 -4.76
C GLU A 103 -17.33 9.75 -4.63
N PRO A 104 -16.98 9.09 -5.75
CA PRO A 104 -16.18 7.87 -5.71
C PRO A 104 -14.84 8.15 -5.01
N ASP A 105 -14.63 7.67 -3.85
CA ASP A 105 -13.51 7.79 -2.88
C ASP A 105 -12.09 7.90 -3.48
N GLY A 106 -11.83 8.82 -4.39
CA GLY A 106 -10.56 8.91 -5.12
C GLY A 106 -10.26 7.71 -6.03
N MET A 107 -11.22 6.79 -6.25
CA MET A 107 -11.04 5.56 -7.04
C MET A 107 -10.56 5.84 -8.45
N LEU A 108 -11.03 6.93 -9.07
CA LEU A 108 -10.59 7.34 -10.40
C LEU A 108 -9.08 7.66 -10.43
N TYR A 109 -8.58 8.34 -9.40
CA TYR A 109 -7.14 8.62 -9.28
C TYR A 109 -6.34 7.35 -9.01
N LEU A 110 -6.88 6.39 -8.24
CA LEU A 110 -6.26 5.08 -8.06
C LEU A 110 -6.22 4.27 -9.37
N ASP A 111 -7.22 4.41 -10.24
CA ASP A 111 -7.23 3.77 -11.57
C ASP A 111 -6.18 4.41 -12.50
N PHE A 112 -6.03 5.72 -12.49
CA PHE A 112 -4.96 6.42 -13.22
C PHE A 112 -3.58 6.03 -12.69
N ALA A 113 -3.42 5.97 -11.35
CA ALA A 113 -2.19 5.53 -10.72
C ALA A 113 -1.83 4.09 -11.14
N ALA A 114 -2.80 3.18 -11.07
CA ALA A 114 -2.61 1.78 -11.47
C ALA A 114 -2.15 1.68 -12.93
N THR A 115 -2.81 2.39 -13.84
CA THR A 115 -2.50 2.38 -15.27
C THR A 115 -1.09 2.88 -15.55
N ALA A 116 -0.70 4.01 -14.94
CA ALA A 116 0.64 4.56 -15.12
C ALA A 116 1.73 3.65 -14.53
N LEU A 117 1.48 3.06 -13.36
CA LEU A 117 2.40 2.15 -12.70
C LEU A 117 2.57 0.83 -13.49
N GLU A 118 1.50 0.32 -14.10
CA GLU A 118 1.59 -0.85 -14.99
C GLU A 118 2.47 -0.59 -16.21
N GLN A 119 2.43 0.62 -16.80
CA GLN A 119 3.35 0.99 -17.86
C GLN A 119 4.80 1.03 -17.34
N SER A 120 5.03 1.62 -16.18
CA SER A 120 6.34 1.64 -15.53
C SER A 120 6.90 0.22 -15.32
N ILE A 121 6.08 -0.71 -14.83
CA ILE A 121 6.45 -2.12 -14.64
C ILE A 121 6.82 -2.78 -15.95
N ARG A 122 6.03 -2.58 -17.02
CA ARG A 122 6.32 -3.13 -18.35
C ARG A 122 7.66 -2.64 -18.89
N LEU A 123 8.08 -1.46 -18.51
CA LEU A 123 9.36 -0.85 -18.87
C LEU A 123 10.47 -1.17 -17.85
N SER A 124 10.29 -2.22 -17.06
CA SER A 124 11.28 -2.78 -16.13
C SER A 124 11.73 -1.82 -15.01
N VAL A 125 10.80 -1.00 -14.49
CA VAL A 125 11.07 -0.15 -13.34
C VAL A 125 10.54 -0.84 -12.06
N ASP A 126 11.42 -1.48 -11.30
CA ASP A 126 11.08 -2.26 -10.10
C ASP A 126 10.23 -1.52 -9.08
N SER A 127 10.47 -0.21 -8.91
CA SER A 127 9.67 0.63 -8.01
C SER A 127 8.18 0.66 -8.37
N GLY A 128 7.83 0.42 -9.62
CA GLY A 128 6.46 0.34 -10.08
C GLY A 128 5.67 -0.76 -9.37
N LEU A 129 6.30 -1.91 -9.11
CA LEU A 129 5.68 -3.05 -8.41
C LEU A 129 5.22 -2.67 -6.99
N ILE A 130 6.07 -1.94 -6.26
CA ILE A 130 5.77 -1.53 -4.88
C ILE A 130 4.64 -0.50 -4.86
N PHE A 131 4.73 0.54 -5.68
CA PHE A 131 3.65 1.54 -5.75
C PHE A 131 2.34 0.95 -6.28
N ARG A 132 2.40 0.00 -7.21
CA ARG A 132 1.20 -0.73 -7.66
C ARG A 132 0.56 -1.53 -6.52
N GLY A 133 1.38 -2.15 -5.68
CA GLY A 133 0.94 -2.80 -4.45
C GLY A 133 0.28 -1.83 -3.47
N ILE A 134 0.84 -0.63 -3.30
CA ILE A 134 0.26 0.43 -2.45
C ILE A 134 -1.11 0.85 -2.98
N VAL A 135 -1.28 1.03 -4.29
CA VAL A 135 -2.60 1.33 -4.90
C VAL A 135 -3.64 0.27 -4.57
N GLU A 136 -3.27 -1.01 -4.60
CA GLU A 136 -4.19 -2.10 -4.22
C GLU A 136 -4.51 -2.10 -2.72
N ALA A 137 -3.54 -1.77 -1.87
CA ALA A 137 -3.78 -1.60 -0.44
C ALA A 137 -4.74 -0.44 -0.16
N GLU A 138 -4.58 0.70 -0.83
CA GLU A 138 -5.51 1.84 -0.74
C GLU A 138 -6.93 1.45 -1.19
N ARG A 139 -7.07 0.74 -2.30
CA ARG A 139 -8.36 0.17 -2.73
C ARG A 139 -8.94 -0.77 -1.68
N GLY A 140 -8.07 -1.53 -0.99
CA GLY A 140 -8.45 -2.41 0.11
C GLY A 140 -9.06 -1.68 1.28
N LEU A 141 -8.49 -0.53 1.64
CA LEU A 141 -8.99 0.31 2.72
C LEU A 141 -10.42 0.81 2.45
N VAL A 142 -10.77 1.09 1.19
CA VAL A 142 -12.16 1.43 0.81
C VAL A 142 -13.14 0.29 1.19
N GLY A 143 -12.75 -0.96 0.96
CA GLY A 143 -13.57 -2.13 1.30
C GLY A 143 -13.83 -2.31 2.79
N ILE A 144 -12.93 -1.86 3.69
CA ILE A 144 -13.11 -1.98 5.14
C ILE A 144 -14.39 -1.29 5.62
N GLU A 145 -14.78 -0.21 4.98
CA GLU A 145 -15.95 0.55 5.36
C GLU A 145 -17.26 -0.24 5.18
N THR A 146 -17.31 -1.08 4.16
CA THR A 146 -18.51 -1.85 3.80
C THR A 146 -18.57 -3.23 4.42
N VAL A 147 -17.43 -3.92 4.52
CA VAL A 147 -17.39 -5.35 4.90
C VAL A 147 -16.55 -5.63 6.14
N GLY A 148 -15.84 -4.63 6.67
CA GLY A 148 -14.96 -4.80 7.82
C GLY A 148 -13.58 -5.35 7.47
N TRP A 149 -12.67 -5.33 8.46
CA TRP A 149 -11.24 -5.64 8.28
C TRP A 149 -10.99 -7.07 7.79
N ALA A 150 -11.52 -8.07 8.47
CA ALA A 150 -11.23 -9.48 8.16
C ALA A 150 -11.76 -9.86 6.77
N GLU A 151 -12.96 -9.41 6.40
CA GLU A 151 -13.57 -9.71 5.10
C GLU A 151 -12.92 -8.92 3.98
N ALA A 152 -12.52 -7.66 4.24
CA ALA A 152 -11.75 -6.86 3.28
C ALA A 152 -10.40 -7.51 2.96
N LEU A 153 -9.72 -8.12 3.93
CA LEU A 153 -8.50 -8.89 3.70
C LEU A 153 -8.77 -10.16 2.90
N ALA A 154 -9.79 -10.94 3.27
CA ALA A 154 -10.10 -12.21 2.61
C ALA A 154 -10.51 -12.05 1.13
N GLY A 155 -11.15 -10.94 0.78
CA GLY A 155 -11.58 -10.64 -0.59
C GLY A 155 -10.49 -10.09 -1.51
N ARG A 156 -9.26 -9.89 -1.04
CA ARG A 156 -8.21 -9.25 -1.83
C ARG A 156 -7.40 -10.24 -2.64
N VAL A 157 -7.27 -9.94 -3.92
CA VAL A 157 -6.30 -10.61 -4.79
C VAL A 157 -4.92 -10.02 -4.51
N ARG A 158 -3.94 -10.89 -4.27
CA ARG A 158 -2.55 -10.48 -4.12
C ARG A 158 -2.10 -9.74 -5.38
N ALA A 159 -1.59 -8.53 -5.24
CA ALA A 159 -1.04 -7.80 -6.39
C ALA A 159 0.12 -8.61 -6.98
N PRO A 160 0.08 -8.94 -8.27
CA PRO A 160 1.17 -9.68 -8.90
C PRO A 160 2.48 -8.90 -8.77
N GLY A 161 3.55 -9.60 -8.41
CA GLY A 161 4.89 -9.06 -8.45
C GLY A 161 5.39 -8.34 -7.19
N ILE A 162 4.68 -8.40 -6.05
CA ILE A 162 5.26 -7.89 -4.79
C ILE A 162 6.57 -8.65 -4.52
N PRO A 163 7.70 -7.94 -4.37
CA PRO A 163 8.99 -8.58 -4.18
C PRO A 163 9.00 -9.46 -2.92
N PRO A 164 9.58 -10.68 -2.99
CA PRO A 164 9.59 -11.61 -1.86
C PRO A 164 10.21 -11.03 -0.58
N TYR A 165 11.22 -10.18 -0.68
CA TYR A 165 11.86 -9.53 0.47
C TYR A 165 10.94 -8.51 1.17
N VAL A 166 9.96 -7.93 0.45
CA VAL A 166 8.93 -7.05 1.04
C VAL A 166 7.91 -7.87 1.82
N LEU A 167 7.53 -9.05 1.29
CA LEU A 167 6.64 -9.97 1.99
C LEU A 167 7.31 -10.55 3.24
N GLU A 168 8.58 -10.94 3.15
CA GLU A 168 9.39 -11.41 4.28
C GLU A 168 9.47 -10.35 5.39
N LEU A 169 9.62 -9.06 5.05
CA LEU A 169 9.53 -7.97 6.02
C LEU A 169 8.16 -7.96 6.72
N GLY A 170 7.08 -8.07 5.97
CA GLY A 170 5.71 -8.09 6.51
C GLY A 170 5.49 -9.24 7.49
N GLU A 171 5.93 -10.44 7.14
CA GLU A 171 5.87 -11.61 8.01
C GLU A 171 6.66 -11.41 9.31
N ASN A 172 7.87 -10.84 9.22
CA ASN A 172 8.71 -10.56 10.38
C ASN A 172 8.10 -9.46 11.28
N LEU A 173 7.50 -8.42 10.72
CA LEU A 173 6.80 -7.37 11.48
C LEU A 173 5.55 -7.93 12.16
N LEU A 174 4.75 -8.73 11.46
CA LEU A 174 3.56 -9.38 12.03
C LEU A 174 3.94 -10.34 13.15
N ALA A 175 4.96 -11.18 12.95
CA ALA A 175 5.48 -12.09 13.99
C ALA A 175 6.08 -11.32 15.19
N SER A 176 6.36 -10.04 15.03
CA SER A 176 6.84 -9.15 16.08
C SER A 176 5.72 -8.41 16.81
N CYS A 177 4.45 -8.61 16.43
CA CYS A 177 3.31 -8.04 17.13
C CYS A 177 2.40 -9.16 17.64
N PRO A 178 2.00 -9.19 18.92
CA PRO A 178 1.10 -10.21 19.44
C PRO A 178 -0.21 -10.26 18.65
N ALA A 179 -0.78 -11.47 18.51
CA ALA A 179 -2.08 -11.67 17.86
C ALA A 179 -3.15 -10.77 18.49
N GLY A 180 -4.04 -10.23 17.66
CA GLY A 180 -5.03 -9.25 18.08
C GLY A 180 -4.45 -7.86 18.34
N GLY A 181 -3.17 -7.61 18.04
CA GLY A 181 -2.51 -6.33 18.25
C GLY A 181 -2.89 -5.25 17.23
N VAL A 182 -2.41 -4.04 17.46
CA VAL A 182 -2.44 -2.92 16.49
C VAL A 182 -1.00 -2.55 16.16
N LEU A 183 -0.61 -2.69 14.91
CA LEU A 183 0.75 -2.43 14.45
C LEU A 183 0.83 -1.05 13.78
N LEU A 184 1.53 -0.14 14.44
CA LEU A 184 1.76 1.22 13.98
C LEU A 184 2.94 1.23 13.04
N THR A 185 2.71 1.51 11.76
CA THR A 185 3.73 1.57 10.72
C THR A 185 4.08 3.02 10.38
N GLY A 186 5.35 3.30 10.10
CA GLY A 186 5.83 4.66 9.82
C GLY A 186 6.08 4.96 8.33
N SER A 187 5.92 3.96 7.46
CA SER A 187 6.16 4.13 6.02
C SER A 187 5.17 3.35 5.17
N ASP A 188 5.00 3.78 3.92
CA ASP A 188 4.19 3.03 2.93
C ASP A 188 4.72 1.62 2.72
N LEU A 189 6.05 1.43 2.74
CA LEU A 189 6.67 0.12 2.56
C LEU A 189 6.32 -0.85 3.69
N GLU A 190 6.40 -0.41 4.95
CA GLU A 190 5.98 -1.22 6.10
C GLU A 190 4.48 -1.51 6.08
N ALA A 191 3.65 -0.50 5.81
CA ALA A 191 2.20 -0.66 5.72
C ALA A 191 1.83 -1.68 4.63
N LEU A 192 2.45 -1.56 3.45
CA LEU A 192 2.28 -2.49 2.34
C LEU A 192 2.68 -3.92 2.74
N SER A 193 3.88 -4.08 3.31
CA SER A 193 4.41 -5.39 3.68
C SER A 193 3.50 -6.09 4.71
N VAL A 194 3.04 -5.35 5.72
CA VAL A 194 2.14 -5.86 6.76
C VAL A 194 0.75 -6.16 6.19
N TRP A 195 0.23 -5.31 5.29
CA TRP A 195 -1.04 -5.55 4.61
C TRP A 195 -1.05 -6.90 3.90
N TYR A 196 -0.05 -7.16 3.05
CA TYR A 196 0.04 -8.43 2.32
C TYR A 196 0.35 -9.60 3.24
N GLY A 197 1.20 -9.43 4.25
CA GLY A 197 1.45 -10.46 5.26
C GLY A 197 0.19 -10.83 6.06
N SER A 198 -0.69 -9.85 6.35
CA SER A 198 -1.97 -10.09 7.02
C SER A 198 -2.95 -10.92 6.15
N MET A 199 -2.88 -10.77 4.82
CA MET A 199 -3.67 -11.60 3.89
C MET A 199 -3.23 -13.08 3.92
N GLU A 200 -1.93 -13.34 4.12
CA GLU A 200 -1.39 -14.71 4.25
C GLU A 200 -1.68 -15.31 5.63
N ARG A 201 -1.81 -14.46 6.67
CA ARG A 201 -2.02 -14.87 8.06
C ARG A 201 -3.21 -14.14 8.72
N PRO A 202 -4.42 -14.25 8.20
CA PRO A 202 -5.57 -13.49 8.72
C PRO A 202 -5.91 -13.86 10.17
N SER A 203 -5.54 -15.06 10.63
CA SER A 203 -5.77 -15.53 12.01
C SER A 203 -5.01 -14.76 13.07
N LEU A 204 -3.97 -14.00 12.71
CA LEU A 204 -3.25 -13.15 13.65
C LEU A 204 -4.06 -11.93 14.09
N ASP A 205 -5.02 -11.50 13.30
CA ASP A 205 -5.87 -10.32 13.56
C ASP A 205 -5.06 -9.08 13.97
N VAL A 206 -3.88 -8.88 13.36
CA VAL A 206 -3.05 -7.70 13.59
C VAL A 206 -3.51 -6.59 12.66
N LEU A 207 -4.01 -5.49 13.23
CA LEU A 207 -4.50 -4.34 12.48
C LEU A 207 -3.36 -3.34 12.20
N PRO A 208 -2.91 -3.15 10.95
CA PRO A 208 -1.93 -2.13 10.62
C PRO A 208 -2.56 -0.74 10.61
N ILE A 209 -1.91 0.21 11.25
CA ILE A 209 -2.30 1.62 11.28
C ILE A 209 -1.14 2.50 10.87
N ARG A 210 -1.42 3.47 9.98
CA ARG A 210 -0.56 4.59 9.64
C ARG A 210 -0.94 5.81 10.49
N PRO A 211 -0.20 6.16 11.55
CA PRO A 211 -0.56 7.27 12.43
C PRO A 211 -0.57 8.63 11.71
N ASP A 212 0.29 8.84 10.73
CA ASP A 212 0.33 10.03 9.88
C ASP A 212 -0.93 10.17 9.03
N LEU A 213 -1.37 9.09 8.36
CA LEU A 213 -2.63 9.09 7.60
C LEU A 213 -3.84 9.26 8.54
N TYR A 214 -3.83 8.63 9.72
CA TYR A 214 -4.89 8.84 10.70
C TYR A 214 -5.01 10.31 11.12
N ALA A 215 -3.90 11.03 11.21
CA ALA A 215 -3.89 12.44 11.57
C ALA A 215 -4.38 13.35 10.42
N THR A 216 -4.05 13.03 9.19
CA THR A 216 -4.22 13.93 8.02
C THR A 216 -5.39 13.55 7.12
N ASP A 217 -5.67 12.27 6.92
CA ASP A 217 -6.71 11.76 6.02
C ASP A 217 -7.99 11.44 6.81
N SER A 218 -9.04 12.21 6.61
CA SER A 218 -10.31 12.07 7.34
C SER A 218 -11.00 10.73 7.03
N LEU A 219 -10.94 10.26 5.79
CA LEU A 219 -11.58 9.03 5.38
C LEU A 219 -10.86 7.80 5.95
N TYR A 220 -9.52 7.81 5.89
CA TYR A 220 -8.68 6.80 6.54
C TYR A 220 -8.96 6.76 8.05
N ARG A 221 -8.98 7.92 8.71
CA ARG A 221 -9.28 8.05 10.14
C ARG A 221 -10.63 7.45 10.50
N ASP A 222 -11.69 7.81 9.77
CA ASP A 222 -13.04 7.31 10.04
C ASP A 222 -13.14 5.78 9.90
N ARG A 223 -12.45 5.19 8.93
CA ARG A 223 -12.38 3.75 8.71
C ARG A 223 -11.63 3.05 9.83
N MET A 224 -10.45 3.56 10.16
CA MET A 224 -9.62 2.95 11.21
C MET A 224 -10.22 3.14 12.60
N ALA A 225 -10.81 4.30 12.90
CA ALA A 225 -11.50 4.54 14.16
C ALA A 225 -12.67 3.56 14.36
N ARG A 226 -13.49 3.34 13.33
CA ARG A 226 -14.57 2.33 13.38
C ARG A 226 -14.02 0.92 13.62
N THR A 227 -12.97 0.54 12.91
CA THR A 227 -12.32 -0.77 13.06
C THR A 227 -11.74 -0.95 14.46
N MET A 228 -11.18 0.08 15.05
CA MET A 228 -10.68 0.08 16.42
C MET A 228 -11.77 0.24 17.51
N GLY A 229 -12.98 0.63 17.12
CA GLY A 229 -14.07 0.93 18.04
C GLY A 229 -13.79 2.16 18.92
N VAL A 230 -13.29 3.24 18.30
CA VAL A 230 -13.01 4.53 18.95
C VAL A 230 -13.70 5.67 18.21
N ASP A 231 -13.83 6.83 18.87
CA ASP A 231 -14.39 8.03 18.27
C ASP A 231 -13.43 8.60 17.22
N PRO A 232 -13.86 8.79 15.95
CA PRO A 232 -13.03 9.33 14.90
C PRO A 232 -12.64 10.80 15.10
N SER A 233 -13.31 11.54 15.98
CA SER A 233 -12.94 12.92 16.31
C SER A 233 -11.68 13.03 17.16
N LEU A 234 -11.21 11.91 17.75
CA LEU A 234 -10.06 11.92 18.64
C LEU A 234 -8.75 12.08 17.87
N PRO A 235 -7.80 12.88 18.38
CA PRO A 235 -6.43 12.87 17.88
C PRO A 235 -5.81 11.47 17.99
N VAL A 236 -4.87 11.15 17.09
CA VAL A 236 -4.29 9.81 16.95
C VAL A 236 -3.76 9.24 18.27
N GLN A 237 -3.03 10.04 19.06
CA GLN A 237 -2.47 9.60 20.33
C GLN A 237 -3.57 9.21 21.34
N ARG A 238 -4.70 9.92 21.34
CA ARG A 238 -5.83 9.66 22.23
C ARG A 238 -6.60 8.43 21.77
N ALA A 239 -6.91 8.33 20.49
CA ALA A 239 -7.54 7.16 19.90
C ALA A 239 -6.74 5.87 20.20
N LEU A 240 -5.42 5.91 20.00
CA LEU A 240 -4.54 4.78 20.32
C LEU A 240 -4.47 4.51 21.84
N GLY A 241 -4.50 5.56 22.67
CA GLY A 241 -4.57 5.44 24.13
C GLY A 241 -5.83 4.68 24.60
N ASP A 242 -6.97 4.94 23.97
CA ASP A 242 -8.25 4.27 24.26
C ASP A 242 -8.29 2.81 23.75
N VAL A 243 -7.47 2.48 22.75
CA VAL A 243 -7.30 1.09 22.25
C VAL A 243 -6.37 0.29 23.16
N ALA A 244 -5.32 0.90 23.71
CA ALA A 244 -4.26 0.24 24.48
C ALA A 244 -4.75 -0.66 25.62
N PRO A 245 -5.84 -0.37 26.37
CA PRO A 245 -6.40 -1.28 27.38
C PRO A 245 -6.96 -2.59 26.79
N ARG A 246 -7.37 -2.61 25.54
CA ARG A 246 -8.04 -3.75 24.88
C ARG A 246 -7.11 -4.54 23.97
N ARG A 247 -6.24 -3.86 23.22
CA ARG A 247 -5.31 -4.46 22.23
C ARG A 247 -3.89 -4.01 22.53
N THR A 248 -2.92 -4.89 22.35
CA THR A 248 -1.50 -4.52 22.43
C THR A 248 -1.16 -3.60 21.27
N LEU A 249 -0.58 -2.44 21.56
CA LEU A 249 -0.02 -1.59 20.53
C LEU A 249 1.42 -2.01 20.25
N CYS A 250 1.77 -2.09 18.99
CA CYS A 250 3.10 -2.41 18.48
C CYS A 250 3.57 -1.24 17.62
N ALA A 251 4.69 -0.63 17.91
CA ALA A 251 5.27 0.44 17.10
C ALA A 251 6.43 -0.11 16.28
N SER A 252 6.33 -0.02 14.95
CA SER A 252 7.43 -0.41 14.05
C SER A 252 8.66 0.48 14.24
N PRO A 253 9.83 0.09 13.73
CA PRO A 253 11.05 0.89 13.85
C PRO A 253 10.98 2.27 13.18
N THR A 254 10.08 2.46 12.21
CA THR A 254 9.92 3.73 11.49
C THR A 254 8.75 4.57 12.01
N ALA A 255 7.93 4.03 12.93
CA ALA A 255 6.80 4.77 13.48
C ALA A 255 7.28 6.02 14.22
N ASP A 256 6.70 7.17 13.84
CA ASP A 256 7.03 8.45 14.46
C ASP A 256 6.65 8.45 15.95
N SER A 257 7.63 8.67 16.81
CA SER A 257 7.43 8.71 18.25
C SER A 257 6.49 9.84 18.71
N ALA A 258 6.39 10.93 17.94
CA ALA A 258 5.48 12.04 18.23
C ALA A 258 4.01 11.65 18.02
N ALA A 259 3.72 10.68 17.16
CA ALA A 259 2.39 10.17 16.92
C ALA A 259 1.97 9.06 17.90
N LEU A 260 2.90 8.57 18.73
CA LEU A 260 2.61 7.50 19.68
C LEU A 260 1.96 8.03 20.96
N PRO A 261 1.05 7.27 21.60
CA PRO A 261 0.51 7.62 22.91
C PRO A 261 1.60 7.56 23.98
N ARG A 262 1.44 8.34 25.05
CA ARG A 262 2.36 8.37 26.20
C ARG A 262 2.19 7.11 27.06
N LEU A 263 2.79 6.01 26.60
CA LEU A 263 2.79 4.72 27.27
C LEU A 263 4.23 4.27 27.53
N THR A 264 4.41 3.29 28.40
CA THR A 264 5.69 2.59 28.53
C THR A 264 5.85 1.64 27.35
N TRP A 265 6.83 1.90 26.50
CA TRP A 265 7.15 1.09 25.34
C TRP A 265 8.32 0.15 25.65
N MET A 266 8.13 -1.13 25.45
CA MET A 266 9.15 -2.16 25.66
C MET A 266 9.64 -2.72 24.33
N PRO A 267 10.95 -2.92 24.13
CA PRO A 267 11.47 -3.55 22.93
C PRO A 267 11.00 -5.01 22.88
N TYR A 268 10.52 -5.42 21.73
CA TYR A 268 10.11 -6.80 21.46
C TYR A 268 10.36 -7.14 19.99
N ARG A 269 11.34 -8.01 19.73
CA ARG A 269 11.77 -8.35 18.37
C ARG A 269 12.03 -7.09 17.52
N LEU A 270 11.37 -6.96 16.34
CA LEU A 270 11.50 -5.81 15.46
C LEU A 270 10.72 -4.56 15.93
N VAL A 271 9.79 -4.69 16.86
CA VAL A 271 8.89 -3.60 17.27
C VAL A 271 9.08 -3.21 18.74
N ARG A 272 8.44 -2.12 19.14
CA ARG A 272 8.21 -1.79 20.55
C ARG A 272 6.75 -2.09 20.89
N VAL A 273 6.48 -2.68 22.05
CA VAL A 273 5.13 -3.06 22.47
C VAL A 273 4.70 -2.28 23.71
N SER A 274 3.40 -1.98 23.81
CA SER A 274 2.81 -1.26 24.93
C SER A 274 2.55 -2.14 26.17
N ARG A 275 2.75 -3.46 26.05
CA ARG A 275 2.56 -4.43 27.14
C ARG A 275 3.56 -5.59 26.96
N PRO A 276 3.91 -6.30 28.06
CA PRO A 276 4.70 -7.52 27.94
C PRO A 276 4.03 -8.50 26.99
N ALA A 277 4.82 -9.06 26.09
CA ALA A 277 4.38 -10.05 25.11
C ALA A 277 5.04 -11.39 25.38
N THR A 278 4.29 -12.47 25.22
CA THR A 278 4.84 -13.82 25.23
C THR A 278 5.72 -14.02 23.98
N PRO A 279 6.90 -14.62 24.10
CA PRO A 279 7.76 -14.87 22.95
C PRO A 279 7.01 -15.62 21.84
N ALA A 280 7.02 -15.08 20.62
CA ALA A 280 6.45 -15.77 19.47
C ALA A 280 7.35 -16.97 19.10
N PRO A 281 6.75 -18.12 18.77
CA PRO A 281 7.50 -19.32 18.38
C PRO A 281 8.19 -19.17 17.01
N ASP A 282 7.68 -18.28 16.17
CA ASP A 282 8.13 -18.14 14.78
C ASP A 282 9.51 -17.49 14.70
N ALA A 283 10.43 -18.16 13.99
CA ALA A 283 11.74 -17.59 13.67
C ALA A 283 11.60 -16.46 12.65
N MET A 284 12.40 -15.41 12.81
CA MET A 284 12.58 -14.40 11.76
C MET A 284 13.41 -14.96 10.61
N SER A 285 13.14 -14.51 9.39
CA SER A 285 13.94 -14.80 8.20
C SER A 285 14.35 -13.50 7.50
N VAL A 286 15.53 -13.50 6.88
CA VAL A 286 16.01 -12.43 6.01
C VAL A 286 16.59 -12.99 4.69
N ASN A 287 16.21 -14.20 4.33
CA ASN A 287 16.79 -14.93 3.20
C ASN A 287 16.49 -14.22 1.87
N GLU A 288 15.25 -13.78 1.68
CA GLU A 288 14.86 -13.09 0.46
C GLU A 288 15.48 -11.69 0.37
N LEU A 289 15.63 -11.00 1.50
CA LEU A 289 16.36 -9.74 1.57
C LEU A 289 17.83 -9.91 1.20
N LEU A 290 18.51 -10.90 1.74
CA LEU A 290 19.92 -11.18 1.42
C LEU A 290 20.13 -11.62 -0.03
N LYS A 291 19.19 -12.38 -0.57
CA LYS A 291 19.17 -12.75 -2.00
C LYS A 291 19.00 -11.50 -2.88
N ALA A 292 18.03 -10.67 -2.55
CA ALA A 292 17.79 -9.42 -3.29
C ALA A 292 18.99 -8.47 -3.21
N ALA A 293 19.65 -8.35 -2.06
CA ALA A 293 20.84 -7.51 -1.90
C ALA A 293 22.03 -7.94 -2.78
N ARG A 294 22.09 -9.20 -3.20
CA ARG A 294 23.14 -9.72 -4.10
C ARG A 294 22.77 -9.57 -5.58
N GLN A 295 21.48 -9.47 -5.91
CA GLN A 295 20.97 -9.59 -7.27
C GLN A 295 20.29 -8.32 -7.80
N SER A 296 19.89 -7.41 -6.93
CA SER A 296 19.09 -6.24 -7.28
C SER A 296 19.77 -4.95 -6.89
N THR A 297 19.65 -3.95 -7.76
CA THR A 297 20.04 -2.56 -7.48
C THR A 297 18.83 -1.72 -7.03
N SER A 298 17.70 -2.35 -6.74
CA SER A 298 16.48 -1.66 -6.31
C SER A 298 16.73 -0.89 -5.00
N PRO A 299 16.38 0.40 -4.92
CA PRO A 299 16.52 1.21 -3.70
C PRO A 299 15.71 0.61 -2.54
N TRP A 300 14.64 -0.12 -2.82
CA TRP A 300 13.77 -0.74 -1.81
C TRP A 300 14.48 -1.82 -0.98
N VAL A 301 15.51 -2.45 -1.52
CA VAL A 301 16.36 -3.38 -0.74
C VAL A 301 17.04 -2.63 0.39
N GLY A 302 17.56 -1.43 0.12
CA GLY A 302 18.13 -0.54 1.13
C GLY A 302 17.10 -0.08 2.16
N ASP A 303 15.89 0.26 1.71
CA ASP A 303 14.80 0.71 2.59
C ASP A 303 14.35 -0.42 3.53
N VAL A 304 14.14 -1.64 3.01
CA VAL A 304 13.83 -2.82 3.84
C VAL A 304 14.95 -3.09 4.83
N ARG A 305 16.21 -3.05 4.37
CA ARG A 305 17.37 -3.20 5.25
C ARG A 305 17.36 -2.16 6.37
N GLY A 306 17.04 -0.91 6.05
CA GLY A 306 16.95 0.19 7.00
C GLY A 306 15.93 -0.03 8.12
N VAL A 307 14.88 -0.85 7.89
CA VAL A 307 13.95 -1.23 8.96
C VAL A 307 14.66 -2.09 10.02
N TYR A 308 15.43 -3.09 9.61
CA TYR A 308 16.19 -3.94 10.53
C TYR A 308 17.28 -3.17 11.25
N ASP A 309 17.96 -2.24 10.56
CA ASP A 309 18.99 -1.40 11.15
C ASP A 309 18.42 -0.51 12.27
N ARG A 310 17.24 0.09 12.04
CA ARG A 310 16.52 0.86 13.07
C ARG A 310 16.01 -0.01 14.20
N ALA A 311 15.50 -1.22 13.89
CA ALA A 311 15.07 -2.16 14.93
C ALA A 311 16.22 -2.53 15.86
N ALA A 312 17.41 -2.81 15.31
CA ALA A 312 18.63 -3.10 16.08
C ALA A 312 19.02 -1.92 16.98
N ALA A 313 18.95 -0.69 16.47
CA ALA A 313 19.25 0.53 17.24
C ALA A 313 18.30 0.74 18.42
N HIS A 314 17.04 0.32 18.29
CA HIS A 314 16.03 0.42 19.36
C HIS A 314 16.03 -0.78 20.30
N ASN A 315 16.55 -1.90 19.88
CA ASN A 315 16.54 -3.16 20.63
C ASN A 315 17.85 -3.95 20.46
N LEU A 316 18.85 -3.62 21.29
CA LEU A 316 20.16 -4.30 21.24
C LEU A 316 20.06 -5.79 21.57
N LEU A 317 19.01 -6.24 22.29
CA LEU A 317 18.80 -7.67 22.57
C LEU A 317 18.52 -8.47 21.27
N LEU A 318 18.08 -7.78 20.22
CA LEU A 318 17.85 -8.37 18.90
C LEU A 318 19.16 -8.71 18.19
N CYS A 319 20.28 -8.08 18.56
CA CYS A 319 21.54 -8.19 17.85
C CYS A 319 22.07 -9.65 17.78
N SER A 320 21.86 -10.47 18.80
CA SER A 320 22.26 -11.88 18.75
C SER A 320 21.59 -12.64 17.60
N SER A 321 20.29 -12.39 17.39
CA SER A 321 19.56 -12.99 16.27
C SER A 321 19.94 -12.38 14.93
N LEU A 322 20.10 -11.05 14.86
CA LEU A 322 20.46 -10.37 13.61
C LEU A 322 21.88 -10.68 13.14
N LEU A 323 22.83 -10.89 14.06
CA LEU A 323 24.18 -11.36 13.72
C LEU A 323 24.13 -12.73 13.03
N LEU A 324 23.33 -13.66 13.53
CA LEU A 324 23.14 -14.96 12.91
C LEU A 324 22.46 -14.88 11.54
N LEU A 325 21.42 -14.03 11.42
CA LEU A 325 20.65 -13.90 10.20
C LEU A 325 21.42 -13.18 9.07
N PHE A 326 22.15 -12.11 9.41
CA PHE A 326 22.84 -11.28 8.43
C PHE A 326 24.30 -11.65 8.19
N GLY A 327 24.86 -12.57 9.00
CA GLY A 327 26.25 -13.06 8.83
C GLY A 327 27.28 -11.93 8.78
N ASP A 328 28.02 -11.85 7.67
CA ASP A 328 29.11 -10.86 7.48
C ASP A 328 28.65 -9.40 7.37
N SER A 329 27.34 -9.17 7.24
CA SER A 329 26.80 -7.82 7.03
C SER A 329 25.70 -7.46 8.04
N PRO A 330 25.98 -7.51 9.36
CA PRO A 330 24.99 -7.21 10.37
C PRO A 330 24.60 -5.72 10.41
N PRO A 331 23.45 -5.38 11.02
CA PRO A 331 23.10 -3.99 11.31
C PRO A 331 24.21 -3.23 12.01
N PRO A 332 24.41 -1.93 11.71
CA PRO A 332 25.49 -1.14 12.31
C PRO A 332 25.49 -1.13 13.83
N ALA A 333 24.30 -1.08 14.46
CA ALA A 333 24.16 -1.11 15.92
C ALA A 333 24.58 -2.44 16.57
N CYS A 334 24.70 -3.52 15.79
CA CYS A 334 25.08 -4.85 16.26
C CYS A 334 26.57 -5.17 15.98
N ARG A 335 27.31 -4.26 15.37
CA ARG A 335 28.76 -4.46 15.14
C ARG A 335 29.51 -4.25 16.46
N PRO A 336 30.58 -5.05 16.71
CA PRO A 336 31.41 -4.92 17.90
C PRO A 336 32.15 -3.57 17.94
#